data_e678646a263a66777ac2ae0b35113e36
#
_entry.id   e678646a263a66777ac2ae0b35113e36
#
_cell.length_a   1.000
_cell.length_b   1.000
_cell.length_c   1.000
_cell.angle_alpha   90.00
_cell.angle_beta   90.00
_cell.angle_gamma   90.00
#
_symmetry.space_group_name_H-M   'P 1'
#
loop_
_entity.id
_entity.type
_entity.pdbx_description
1 polymer ?
#
loop_
_entity_poly.entity_id
_entity_poly.type
_entity_poly.pdbx_seq_one_letter_code
_entity_poly.pdbx_strand_id
1 'polypeptide(L)'
;MYEIKCDTHTHTLYSRHAFSTIAENVREAADTGLELLGSTDHFSAMLWPDYENAKNYQYLANAPATWPRTWMGVTLLAGCEVDIVGLDGALFGEDIPNDRSIVGDAYKEPTTLYEHTTRQMDYVIASVHGKSFIGDASRVTLTDMYIKALSKPKVFILGHVG
;
A
#
# COMPACT_ATOMS: atom_id res chain seq x y z
N MET A 1 20.83 -23.94 -8.70
CA MET A 1 19.99 -22.91 -9.39
C MET A 1 19.16 -22.26 -8.33
N TYR A 2 19.10 -20.92 -8.24
CA TYR A 2 18.21 -20.24 -7.29
C TYR A 2 16.81 -20.23 -7.84
N GLU A 3 15.83 -20.43 -6.97
CA GLU A 3 14.41 -20.43 -7.31
C GLU A 3 13.73 -19.29 -6.56
N ILE A 4 12.90 -18.49 -7.25
CA ILE A 4 12.11 -17.43 -6.62
C ILE A 4 10.91 -18.09 -5.98
N LYS A 5 10.70 -17.85 -4.67
CA LYS A 5 9.61 -18.43 -3.87
C LYS A 5 8.65 -17.39 -3.31
N CYS A 6 8.91 -16.11 -3.52
CA CYS A 6 8.03 -15.04 -3.04
C CYS A 6 7.93 -13.90 -4.05
N ASP A 7 6.76 -13.29 -4.09
CA ASP A 7 6.52 -12.00 -4.71
C ASP A 7 5.83 -11.10 -3.68
N THR A 8 6.43 -9.97 -3.36
CA THR A 8 5.97 -9.06 -2.32
C THR A 8 5.42 -7.75 -2.86
N HIS A 9 5.25 -7.62 -4.18
CA HIS A 9 4.75 -6.41 -4.80
C HIS A 9 3.82 -6.73 -5.98
N THR A 10 2.54 -6.98 -5.69
CA THR A 10 1.55 -7.29 -6.71
C THR A 10 0.30 -6.42 -6.57
N HIS A 11 -0.37 -6.21 -7.71
CA HIS A 11 -1.56 -5.38 -7.81
C HIS A 11 -2.77 -6.18 -8.29
N THR A 12 -3.95 -5.68 -7.95
CA THR A 12 -5.23 -6.20 -8.43
C THR A 12 -5.98 -5.12 -9.24
N LEU A 13 -7.18 -5.45 -9.69
CA LEU A 13 -8.12 -4.51 -10.33
C LEU A 13 -8.30 -3.21 -9.54
N TYR A 14 -8.14 -3.26 -8.23
CA TYR A 14 -8.29 -2.09 -7.36
C TYR A 14 -7.30 -0.98 -7.72
N SER A 15 -6.09 -1.34 -8.14
CA SER A 15 -5.06 -0.39 -8.59
C SER A 15 -5.33 0.24 -9.96
N ARG A 16 -6.41 -0.17 -10.66
CA ARG A 16 -6.91 0.35 -11.95
C ARG A 16 -5.99 0.20 -13.16
N HIS A 17 -4.74 -0.15 -12.97
CA HIS A 17 -3.80 -0.48 -14.06
C HIS A 17 -3.45 -1.96 -14.11
N ALA A 18 -3.90 -2.77 -13.15
CA ALA A 18 -3.88 -4.22 -13.20
C ALA A 18 -5.28 -4.75 -13.56
N PHE A 19 -5.39 -6.00 -13.96
CA PHE A 19 -6.63 -6.58 -14.48
C PHE A 19 -7.00 -7.91 -13.83
N SER A 20 -6.24 -8.39 -12.85
CA SER A 20 -6.53 -9.61 -12.10
C SER A 20 -7.16 -9.33 -10.75
N THR A 21 -7.95 -10.27 -10.30
CA THR A 21 -8.44 -10.31 -8.92
C THR A 21 -7.39 -10.92 -8.01
N ILE A 22 -7.54 -10.75 -6.68
CA ILE A 22 -6.66 -11.42 -5.71
C ILE A 22 -6.70 -12.95 -5.86
N ALA A 23 -7.85 -13.51 -6.19
CA ALA A 23 -8.00 -14.97 -6.36
C ALA A 23 -7.23 -15.49 -7.59
N GLU A 24 -7.17 -14.72 -8.66
CA GLU A 24 -6.38 -15.04 -9.85
C GLU A 24 -4.89 -14.93 -9.56
N ASN A 25 -4.45 -13.87 -8.84
CA ASN A 25 -3.05 -13.72 -8.44
C ASN A 25 -2.59 -14.89 -7.55
N VAL A 26 -3.41 -15.31 -6.58
CA VAL A 26 -3.10 -16.44 -5.70
C VAL A 26 -3.03 -17.75 -6.50
N ARG A 27 -3.92 -17.96 -7.47
CA ARG A 27 -3.89 -19.16 -8.32
C ARG A 27 -2.60 -19.20 -9.14
N GLU A 28 -2.23 -18.10 -9.78
CA GLU A 28 -1.00 -18.01 -10.56
C GLU A 28 0.24 -18.22 -9.68
N ALA A 29 0.26 -17.64 -8.47
CA ALA A 29 1.32 -17.85 -7.51
C ALA A 29 1.47 -19.33 -7.12
N ALA A 30 0.35 -20.03 -6.88
CA ALA A 30 0.35 -21.46 -6.58
C ALA A 30 0.83 -22.30 -7.78
N ASP A 31 0.34 -22.00 -8.97
CA ASP A 31 0.67 -22.72 -10.21
C ASP A 31 2.14 -22.55 -10.61
N THR A 32 2.74 -21.40 -10.30
CA THR A 32 4.15 -21.10 -10.54
C THR A 32 5.08 -21.50 -9.38
N GLY A 33 4.55 -22.03 -8.28
CA GLY A 33 5.32 -22.56 -7.15
C GLY A 33 5.82 -21.50 -6.18
N LEU A 34 5.20 -20.32 -6.14
CA LEU A 34 5.44 -19.35 -5.09
C LEU A 34 4.87 -19.84 -3.74
N GLU A 35 5.57 -19.58 -2.69
CA GLU A 35 5.19 -19.94 -1.32
C GLU A 35 4.61 -18.74 -0.55
N LEU A 36 4.89 -17.52 -1.03
CA LEU A 36 4.43 -16.28 -0.43
C LEU A 36 4.06 -15.26 -1.51
N LEU A 37 2.91 -14.61 -1.34
CA LEU A 37 2.41 -13.54 -2.19
C LEU A 37 2.00 -12.34 -1.33
N GLY A 38 2.47 -11.14 -1.69
CA GLY A 38 2.04 -9.87 -1.13
C GLY A 38 1.06 -9.16 -2.06
N SER A 39 -0.15 -8.87 -1.59
CA SER A 39 -1.09 -8.00 -2.31
C SER A 39 -0.90 -6.57 -1.82
N THR A 40 -0.49 -5.67 -2.73
CA THR A 40 -0.01 -4.32 -2.40
C THR A 40 -0.60 -3.27 -3.33
N ASP A 41 -1.91 -3.27 -3.46
CA ASP A 41 -2.61 -2.26 -4.25
C ASP A 41 -2.26 -0.83 -3.81
N HIS A 42 -2.34 0.11 -4.74
CA HIS A 42 -2.00 1.50 -4.48
C HIS A 42 -2.85 2.15 -3.39
N PHE A 43 -2.18 2.84 -2.49
CA PHE A 43 -2.77 3.81 -1.58
C PHE A 43 -2.28 5.21 -1.96
N SER A 44 -3.02 5.85 -2.86
CA SER A 44 -2.57 7.03 -3.59
C SER A 44 -3.72 7.95 -3.94
N ALA A 45 -3.46 9.26 -3.94
CA ALA A 45 -4.38 10.28 -4.46
C ALA A 45 -4.64 10.11 -5.96
N MET A 46 -3.72 9.48 -6.70
CA MET A 46 -3.87 9.28 -8.15
C MET A 46 -5.02 8.35 -8.53
N LEU A 47 -5.44 7.46 -7.62
CA LEU A 47 -6.52 6.52 -7.90
C LEU A 47 -7.91 7.17 -7.86
N TRP A 48 -8.10 8.15 -7.00
CA TRP A 48 -9.41 8.71 -6.68
C TRP A 48 -9.37 10.22 -6.69
N PRO A 49 -10.16 10.88 -7.55
CA PRO A 49 -10.24 12.35 -7.56
C PRO A 49 -10.70 12.94 -6.22
N ASP A 50 -11.60 12.22 -5.51
CA ASP A 50 -12.14 12.60 -4.20
C ASP A 50 -11.49 11.77 -3.08
N TYR A 51 -10.18 11.79 -2.99
CA TYR A 51 -9.36 10.91 -2.17
C TYR A 51 -9.45 11.16 -0.66
N GLU A 52 -9.99 12.28 -0.22
CA GLU A 52 -10.06 12.69 1.19
C GLU A 52 -11.11 11.93 2.00
N ASN A 53 -11.38 10.67 1.64
CA ASN A 53 -12.45 9.91 2.28
C ASN A 53 -12.09 8.44 2.43
N ALA A 54 -12.21 7.93 3.65
CA ALA A 54 -11.98 6.52 3.96
C ALA A 54 -12.80 5.54 3.10
N LYS A 55 -13.95 5.97 2.56
CA LYS A 55 -14.77 5.16 1.64
C LYS A 55 -14.00 4.72 0.40
N ASN A 56 -13.13 5.58 -0.12
CA ASN A 56 -12.36 5.32 -1.32
C ASN A 56 -11.32 4.19 -1.10
N TYR A 57 -10.91 4.00 0.15
CA TYR A 57 -9.87 3.03 0.54
C TYR A 57 -10.42 1.87 1.37
N GLN A 58 -11.75 1.69 1.37
CA GLN A 58 -12.42 0.64 2.13
C GLN A 58 -11.90 -0.76 1.80
N TYR A 59 -11.58 -1.01 0.53
CA TYR A 59 -11.02 -2.29 0.10
C TYR A 59 -9.71 -2.56 0.82
N LEU A 60 -8.75 -1.62 0.78
CA LEU A 60 -7.45 -1.77 1.44
C LEU A 60 -7.59 -1.95 2.95
N ALA A 61 -8.44 -1.16 3.59
CA ALA A 61 -8.62 -1.22 5.05
C ALA A 61 -9.27 -2.53 5.52
N ASN A 62 -10.13 -3.15 4.71
CA ASN A 62 -10.90 -4.34 5.08
C ASN A 62 -10.33 -5.66 4.53
N ALA A 63 -9.63 -5.63 3.41
CA ALA A 63 -9.11 -6.83 2.76
C ALA A 63 -8.28 -7.71 3.71
N PRO A 64 -7.36 -7.17 4.55
CA PRO A 64 -6.57 -7.98 5.46
C PRO A 64 -7.39 -8.82 6.44
N ALA A 65 -8.58 -8.35 6.81
CA ALA A 65 -9.47 -9.06 7.73
C ALA A 65 -10.35 -10.11 7.04
N THR A 66 -10.44 -10.07 5.70
CA THR A 66 -11.37 -10.93 4.94
C THR A 66 -10.67 -12.06 4.20
N TRP A 67 -9.36 -11.97 3.96
CA TRP A 67 -8.61 -13.00 3.27
C TRP A 67 -8.11 -14.10 4.20
N PRO A 68 -8.06 -15.35 3.74
CA PRO A 68 -7.36 -16.39 4.49
C PRO A 68 -5.86 -16.12 4.47
N ARG A 69 -5.18 -16.34 5.60
CA ARG A 69 -3.73 -16.18 5.69
C ARG A 69 -2.95 -17.14 4.78
N THR A 70 -3.51 -18.29 4.51
CA THR A 70 -2.99 -19.25 3.56
C THR A 70 -4.09 -19.59 2.57
N TRP A 71 -3.83 -19.41 1.29
CA TRP A 71 -4.79 -19.68 0.23
C TRP A 71 -4.12 -20.50 -0.88
N MET A 72 -4.68 -21.65 -1.22
CA MET A 72 -4.11 -22.60 -2.19
C MET A 72 -2.65 -23.02 -1.90
N GLY A 73 -2.26 -23.07 -0.62
CA GLY A 73 -0.90 -23.38 -0.20
C GLY A 73 0.06 -22.19 -0.18
N VAL A 74 -0.35 -21.03 -0.68
CA VAL A 74 0.45 -19.79 -0.69
C VAL A 74 0.16 -18.98 0.56
N THR A 75 1.19 -18.52 1.26
CA THR A 75 1.05 -17.54 2.35
C THR A 75 0.74 -16.18 1.76
N LEU A 76 -0.39 -15.59 2.17
CA LEU A 76 -0.84 -14.29 1.67
C LEU A 76 -0.56 -13.18 2.68
N LEU A 77 0.23 -12.19 2.27
CA LEU A 77 0.49 -10.97 3.02
C LEU A 77 -0.37 -9.82 2.48
N ALA A 78 -0.93 -9.06 3.39
CA ALA A 78 -1.65 -7.84 3.07
C ALA A 78 -0.74 -6.62 3.23
N GLY A 79 -0.63 -5.82 2.18
CA GLY A 79 0.11 -4.58 2.17
C GLY A 79 -0.56 -3.53 1.31
N CYS A 80 0.09 -2.40 1.17
CA CYS A 80 -0.23 -1.40 0.16
C CYS A 80 1.04 -0.74 -0.36
N GLU A 81 0.95 -0.20 -1.56
CA GLU A 81 1.96 0.69 -2.10
C GLU A 81 1.48 2.14 -1.93
N VAL A 82 2.16 2.88 -1.04
CA VAL A 82 1.80 4.25 -0.66
C VAL A 82 2.71 5.27 -1.33
N ASP A 83 2.13 6.40 -1.75
CA ASP A 83 2.91 7.51 -2.28
C ASP A 83 3.72 8.22 -1.19
N ILE A 84 5.00 8.49 -1.50
CA ILE A 84 5.77 9.51 -0.79
C ILE A 84 5.36 10.86 -1.39
N VAL A 85 4.80 11.74 -0.57
CA VAL A 85 4.20 13.01 -1.01
C VAL A 85 4.99 14.26 -0.61
N GLY A 86 6.14 14.08 0.02
CA GLY A 86 7.00 15.19 0.44
C GLY A 86 8.47 14.80 0.60
N LEU A 87 9.37 15.77 0.43
CA LEU A 87 10.83 15.58 0.60
C LEU A 87 11.25 15.27 2.03
N ASP A 88 10.36 15.45 2.99
CA ASP A 88 10.51 15.02 4.38
C ASP A 88 10.15 13.54 4.60
N GLY A 89 9.80 12.81 3.53
CA GLY A 89 9.38 11.43 3.57
C GLY A 89 7.93 11.24 4.02
N ALA A 90 7.12 12.31 3.98
CA ALA A 90 5.69 12.22 4.29
C ALA A 90 4.99 11.23 3.34
N LEU A 91 4.08 10.42 3.90
CA LEU A 91 3.31 9.44 3.17
C LEU A 91 1.88 9.93 2.95
N PHE A 92 1.30 9.57 1.83
CA PHE A 92 -0.08 9.91 1.51
C PHE A 92 -1.03 9.50 2.64
N GLY A 93 -1.90 10.42 3.03
CA GLY A 93 -2.93 10.21 4.04
C GLY A 93 -2.49 10.45 5.49
N GLU A 94 -1.21 10.78 5.76
CA GLU A 94 -0.75 11.11 7.11
C GLU A 94 -1.30 12.43 7.63
N ASP A 95 -1.59 13.38 6.74
CA ASP A 95 -2.17 14.69 7.02
C ASP A 95 -3.69 14.75 6.80
N ILE A 96 -4.31 13.66 6.34
CA ILE A 96 -5.75 13.59 6.07
C ILE A 96 -6.47 13.05 7.31
N PRO A 97 -7.34 13.85 7.96
CA PRO A 97 -8.10 13.39 9.12
C PRO A 97 -9.08 12.26 8.75
N ASN A 98 -9.15 11.24 9.59
CA ASN A 98 -10.19 10.21 9.54
C ASN A 98 -10.97 10.23 10.86
N ASP A 99 -11.93 11.12 10.95
CA ASP A 99 -12.74 11.40 12.16
C ASP A 99 -14.13 10.77 12.12
N ARG A 100 -14.52 10.21 10.97
CA ARG A 100 -15.85 9.63 10.75
C ARG A 100 -15.80 8.26 10.10
N SER A 101 -16.74 7.43 10.52
CA SER A 101 -16.99 6.14 9.87
C SER A 101 -17.49 6.30 8.43
N ILE A 102 -17.50 5.20 7.67
CA ILE A 102 -18.01 5.16 6.30
C ILE A 102 -19.50 5.60 6.23
N VAL A 103 -20.27 5.38 7.29
CA VAL A 103 -21.68 5.79 7.38
C VAL A 103 -21.88 7.18 8.00
N GLY A 104 -20.78 7.84 8.40
CA GLY A 104 -20.80 9.24 8.84
C GLY A 104 -20.80 9.44 10.35
N ASP A 105 -20.79 8.39 11.16
CA ASP A 105 -20.71 8.51 12.62
C ASP A 105 -19.30 8.95 13.04
N ALA A 106 -19.23 9.90 13.97
CA ALA A 106 -17.97 10.37 14.52
C ALA A 106 -17.23 9.28 15.31
N TYR A 107 -15.92 9.15 15.08
CA TYR A 107 -15.08 8.28 15.91
C TYR A 107 -14.79 8.93 17.26
N LYS A 108 -14.73 8.11 18.32
CA LYS A 108 -14.29 8.55 19.66
C LYS A 108 -12.81 8.93 19.67
N GLU A 109 -12.02 8.19 18.91
CA GLU A 109 -10.58 8.37 18.77
C GLU A 109 -10.28 8.55 17.27
N PRO A 110 -10.25 9.78 16.78
CA PRO A 110 -9.88 10.08 15.41
C PRO A 110 -8.45 9.63 15.11
N THR A 111 -8.22 9.18 13.88
CA THR A 111 -6.90 8.80 13.35
C THR A 111 -6.61 9.58 12.08
N THR A 112 -5.51 9.28 11.41
CA THR A 112 -5.28 9.71 10.04
C THR A 112 -5.83 8.67 9.06
N LEU A 113 -6.02 9.07 7.80
CA LEU A 113 -6.42 8.15 6.74
C LEU A 113 -5.35 7.07 6.55
N TYR A 114 -4.06 7.42 6.66
CA TYR A 114 -2.95 6.48 6.62
C TYR A 114 -3.06 5.42 7.73
N GLU A 115 -3.18 5.83 8.98
CA GLU A 115 -3.30 4.92 10.13
C GLU A 115 -4.51 4.00 10.00
N HIS A 116 -5.66 4.55 9.60
CA HIS A 116 -6.87 3.78 9.39
C HIS A 116 -6.67 2.70 8.33
N THR A 117 -6.13 3.06 7.18
CA THR A 117 -5.97 2.16 6.03
C THR A 117 -4.93 1.09 6.29
N THR A 118 -3.79 1.45 6.92
CA THR A 118 -2.67 0.52 7.11
C THR A 118 -2.72 -0.29 8.40
N ARG A 119 -3.69 -0.01 9.28
CA ARG A 119 -3.75 -0.61 10.63
C ARG A 119 -3.61 -2.13 10.65
N GLN A 120 -4.29 -2.82 9.75
CA GLN A 120 -4.32 -4.28 9.68
C GLN A 120 -3.31 -4.88 8.68
N MET A 121 -2.55 -4.05 7.99
CA MET A 121 -1.56 -4.52 7.02
C MET A 121 -0.33 -5.11 7.70
N ASP A 122 0.29 -6.06 7.05
CA ASP A 122 1.56 -6.66 7.46
C ASP A 122 2.73 -5.71 7.20
N TYR A 123 2.70 -4.99 6.06
CA TYR A 123 3.75 -4.08 5.64
C TYR A 123 3.23 -3.03 4.65
N VAL A 124 4.09 -2.05 4.39
CA VAL A 124 3.86 -0.97 3.44
C VAL A 124 5.07 -0.84 2.52
N ILE A 125 4.82 -0.65 1.24
CA ILE A 125 5.81 -0.24 0.23
C ILE A 125 5.67 1.27 0.06
N ALA A 126 6.76 2.02 0.21
CA ALA A 126 6.76 3.45 -0.05
C ALA A 126 7.39 3.75 -1.41
N SER A 127 6.66 4.44 -2.28
CA SER A 127 7.04 4.69 -3.67
C SER A 127 6.85 6.15 -4.07
N VAL A 128 7.56 6.58 -5.11
CA VAL A 128 7.32 7.87 -5.77
C VAL A 128 6.72 7.62 -7.15
N HIS A 129 5.45 7.95 -7.33
CA HIS A 129 4.76 7.77 -8.62
C HIS A 129 4.66 9.05 -9.44
N GLY A 130 4.87 10.20 -8.87
CA GLY A 130 4.73 11.47 -9.59
C GLY A 130 5.67 12.55 -9.10
N LYS A 131 6.33 13.24 -10.04
CA LYS A 131 7.16 14.41 -9.74
C LYS A 131 6.37 15.56 -9.10
N SER A 132 5.05 15.59 -9.23
CA SER A 132 4.19 16.61 -8.63
C SER A 132 4.27 16.66 -7.11
N PHE A 133 4.65 15.58 -6.46
CA PHE A 133 4.76 15.51 -5.00
C PHE A 133 6.12 15.95 -4.47
N ILE A 134 7.19 15.71 -5.23
CA ILE A 134 8.56 15.92 -4.76
C ILE A 134 9.33 16.96 -5.57
N GLY A 135 8.82 17.40 -6.73
CA GLY A 135 9.49 18.35 -7.63
C GLY A 135 10.83 17.82 -8.16
N ASP A 136 11.68 18.75 -8.57
CA ASP A 136 13.06 18.46 -9.01
C ASP A 136 13.98 18.49 -7.79
N ALA A 137 14.35 17.32 -7.28
CA ALA A 137 15.21 17.17 -6.12
C ALA A 137 16.58 16.58 -6.50
N SER A 138 17.60 16.96 -5.75
CA SER A 138 18.95 16.37 -5.90
C SER A 138 18.95 14.91 -5.43
N ARG A 139 19.95 14.13 -5.88
CA ARG A 139 20.13 12.74 -5.41
C ARG A 139 20.24 12.66 -3.89
N VAL A 140 20.96 13.58 -3.26
CA VAL A 140 21.11 13.62 -1.80
C VAL A 140 19.76 13.82 -1.13
N THR A 141 18.98 14.80 -1.60
CA THR A 141 17.64 15.08 -1.08
C THR A 141 16.69 13.88 -1.25
N LEU A 142 16.73 13.21 -2.41
CA LEU A 142 15.93 12.00 -2.64
C LEU A 142 16.35 10.85 -1.72
N THR A 143 17.66 10.66 -1.52
CA THR A 143 18.16 9.64 -0.58
C THR A 143 17.66 9.90 0.84
N ASP A 144 17.76 11.14 1.32
CA ASP A 144 17.27 11.53 2.65
C ASP A 144 15.75 11.32 2.78
N MET A 145 14.99 11.64 1.75
CA MET A 145 13.54 11.39 1.68
C MET A 145 13.21 9.91 1.84
N TYR A 146 13.89 9.03 1.08
CA TYR A 146 13.67 7.58 1.17
C TYR A 146 14.05 7.02 2.55
N ILE A 147 15.17 7.49 3.15
CA ILE A 147 15.59 7.08 4.48
C ILE A 147 14.50 7.46 5.52
N LYS A 148 13.95 8.66 5.42
CA LYS A 148 12.87 9.12 6.31
C LYS A 148 11.59 8.30 6.11
N ALA A 149 11.21 8.00 4.87
CA ALA A 149 10.06 7.15 4.59
C ALA A 149 10.25 5.74 5.19
N LEU A 150 11.44 5.12 5.04
CA LEU A 150 11.76 3.83 5.65
C LEU A 150 11.75 3.84 7.18
N SER A 151 11.89 5.01 7.81
CA SER A 151 11.85 5.12 9.27
C SER A 151 10.42 5.05 9.83
N LYS A 152 9.41 5.08 8.96
CA LYS A 152 8.01 5.06 9.39
C LYS A 152 7.53 3.64 9.73
N PRO A 153 6.57 3.51 10.65
CA PRO A 153 6.02 2.20 11.01
C PRO A 153 5.51 1.43 9.78
N LYS A 154 5.82 0.13 9.76
CA LYS A 154 5.42 -0.83 8.70
C LYS A 154 6.02 -0.58 7.31
N VAL A 155 6.75 0.47 7.06
CA VAL A 155 7.44 0.68 5.78
C VAL A 155 8.70 -0.19 5.77
N PHE A 156 8.67 -1.27 5.01
CA PHE A 156 9.78 -2.22 4.91
C PHE A 156 10.41 -2.29 3.52
N ILE A 157 9.71 -1.75 2.52
CA ILE A 157 10.13 -1.82 1.12
C ILE A 157 10.03 -0.42 0.50
N LEU A 158 11.02 -0.09 -0.34
CA LEU A 158 10.93 1.05 -1.25
C LEU A 158 10.64 0.53 -2.65
N GLY A 159 9.60 1.06 -3.26
CA GLY A 159 9.27 0.80 -4.65
C GLY A 159 9.84 1.87 -5.57
N HIS A 160 10.15 1.51 -6.82
CA HIS A 160 10.53 2.43 -7.90
C HIS A 160 11.68 3.39 -7.55
N VAL A 161 12.70 2.89 -6.86
CA VAL A 161 13.89 3.68 -6.52
C VAL A 161 14.80 3.75 -7.75
N GLY A 162 14.89 4.95 -8.40
CA GLY A 162 15.76 5.15 -9.57
C GLY A 162 15.35 6.31 -10.46
#